data_012a172b5a12b92e932cb9518fe8bab7
#
_entry.id   012a172b5a12b92e932cb9518fe8bab7
#
_cell.length_a   1.000
_cell.length_b   1.000
_cell.length_c   1.000
_cell.angle_alpha   90.00
_cell.angle_beta   90.00
_cell.angle_gamma   90.00
#
_symmetry.space_group_name_H-M   'P 1'
#
loop_
_entity.id
_entity.type
_entity.pdbx_description
1 polymer ?
#
loop_
_entity_poly.entity_id
_entity_poly.type
_entity_poly.pdbx_seq_one_letter_code
_entity_poly.pdbx_strand_id
1 'polypeptide(L)'
;MRKLGIDYGDSRVGLAISDELGITAQGLETVHHNGNDKLVLKRLEEILAQYEIDTFIIGMPINMDGSRTERVQVTQNFIHKLRCKFPKIPVETIDERLTTVAAHKTMNYLNIHKDKKKEIVDTISAVYILETYMNKQKNQK
;
A
#
# COMPACT_ATOMS: atom_id res chain seq x y z
N MET A 1 -15.35 9.68 3.18
CA MET A 1 -13.95 10.05 2.88
C MET A 1 -13.21 8.87 2.26
N ARG A 2 -12.14 9.14 1.56
CA ARG A 2 -11.38 8.10 0.85
C ARG A 2 -10.32 7.47 1.75
N LYS A 3 -9.97 6.24 1.45
CA LYS A 3 -8.86 5.53 2.08
C LYS A 3 -7.75 5.34 1.05
N LEU A 4 -6.51 5.38 1.50
CA LEU A 4 -5.35 5.22 0.62
C LEU A 4 -4.63 3.92 0.97
N GLY A 5 -4.53 3.03 -0.01
CA GLY A 5 -3.78 1.78 0.11
C GLY A 5 -2.34 1.98 -0.32
N ILE A 6 -1.41 1.41 0.41
CA ILE A 6 0.03 1.58 0.19
C ILE A 6 0.71 0.20 0.19
N ASP A 7 1.36 -0.12 -0.91
CA ASP A 7 2.23 -1.29 -1.01
C ASP A 7 3.68 -0.81 -1.02
N TYR A 8 4.33 -0.87 0.14
CA TYR A 8 5.68 -0.32 0.31
C TYR A 8 6.72 -1.32 -0.16
N GLY A 9 7.48 -0.96 -1.19
CA GLY A 9 8.59 -1.75 -1.72
C GLY A 9 9.93 -1.06 -1.50
N ASP A 10 11.02 -1.77 -1.79
CA ASP A 10 12.39 -1.30 -1.55
C ASP A 10 12.77 -0.08 -2.39
N SER A 11 12.27 0.00 -3.61
CA SER A 11 12.57 1.12 -4.51
C SER A 11 11.32 1.81 -5.06
N ARG A 12 10.15 1.18 -4.92
CA ARG A 12 8.88 1.67 -5.45
C ARG A 12 7.78 1.45 -4.44
N VAL A 13 6.82 2.36 -4.44
CA VAL A 13 5.63 2.26 -3.59
C VAL A 13 4.41 2.35 -4.50
N GLY A 14 3.57 1.32 -4.47
CA GLY A 14 2.30 1.31 -5.18
C GLY A 14 1.22 1.96 -4.34
N LEU A 15 0.39 2.80 -4.95
CA LEU A 15 -0.68 3.51 -4.28
C LEU A 15 -2.03 3.18 -4.93
N ALA A 16 -3.05 3.01 -4.09
CA ALA A 16 -4.42 2.82 -4.52
C ALA A 16 -5.33 3.71 -3.68
N ILE A 17 -6.46 4.08 -4.23
CA ILE A 17 -7.40 4.98 -3.56
C ILE A 17 -8.82 4.41 -3.67
N SER A 18 -9.60 4.58 -2.60
CA SER A 18 -11.00 4.21 -2.65
C SER A 18 -11.85 5.38 -3.16
N ASP A 19 -13.09 5.07 -3.55
CA ASP A 19 -14.07 6.13 -3.84
C ASP A 19 -14.52 6.78 -2.52
N GLU A 20 -15.26 7.85 -2.61
CA GLU A 20 -15.75 8.59 -1.43
C GLU A 20 -16.64 7.75 -0.53
N LEU A 21 -17.36 6.81 -1.11
CA LEU A 21 -18.29 5.94 -0.38
C LEU A 21 -17.62 4.70 0.21
N GLY A 22 -16.35 4.45 -0.14
CA GLY A 22 -15.62 3.29 0.36
C GLY A 22 -16.10 1.97 -0.21
N ILE A 23 -16.64 1.97 -1.44
CA ILE A 23 -17.19 0.77 -2.08
C ILE A 23 -16.17 0.12 -3.00
N THR A 24 -15.42 0.92 -3.76
CA THR A 24 -14.46 0.43 -4.74
C THR A 24 -13.06 0.96 -4.48
N ALA A 25 -12.06 0.24 -4.96
CA ALA A 25 -10.66 0.64 -4.90
C ALA A 25 -10.08 0.62 -6.32
N GLN A 26 -9.24 1.60 -6.62
CA GLN A 26 -8.56 1.67 -7.92
C GLN A 26 -7.11 2.08 -7.74
N GLY A 27 -6.25 1.67 -8.68
CA GLY A 27 -4.85 2.07 -8.67
C GLY A 27 -4.72 3.57 -8.89
N LEU A 28 -3.81 4.19 -8.15
CA LEU A 28 -3.57 5.62 -8.26
C LEU A 28 -2.26 5.91 -9.00
N GLU A 29 -1.14 5.46 -8.45
CA GLU A 29 0.17 5.65 -9.08
C GLU A 29 1.24 4.83 -8.37
N THR A 30 2.42 4.76 -8.99
CA THR A 30 3.62 4.19 -8.38
C THR A 30 4.63 5.31 -8.15
N VAL A 31 5.19 5.37 -6.94
CA VAL A 31 6.20 6.35 -6.58
C VAL A 31 7.56 5.66 -6.54
N HIS A 32 8.52 6.18 -7.29
CA HIS A 32 9.89 5.67 -7.27
C HIS A 32 10.69 6.45 -6.23
N HIS A 33 11.21 5.78 -5.22
CA HIS A 33 11.94 6.45 -4.14
C HIS A 33 13.40 6.02 -4.01
N ASN A 34 13.76 4.86 -4.53
CA ASN A 34 15.15 4.34 -4.51
C ASN A 34 15.79 4.41 -3.12
N GLY A 35 15.03 4.04 -2.08
CA GLY A 35 15.50 4.06 -0.70
C GLY A 35 15.31 5.39 0.02
N ASN A 36 14.77 6.41 -0.64
CA ASN A 36 14.55 7.73 -0.03
C ASN A 36 13.07 7.93 0.30
N ASP A 37 12.71 7.61 1.54
CA ASP A 37 11.31 7.72 1.99
C ASP A 37 10.77 9.15 1.96
N LYS A 38 11.64 10.15 1.97
CA LYS A 38 11.20 11.55 1.88
C LYS A 38 10.45 11.84 0.59
N LEU A 39 10.82 11.16 -0.52
CA LEU A 39 10.12 11.32 -1.79
C LEU A 39 8.69 10.78 -1.70
N VAL A 40 8.51 9.65 -1.02
CA VAL A 40 7.18 9.06 -0.81
C VAL A 40 6.33 9.99 0.05
N LEU A 41 6.88 10.46 1.16
CA LEU A 41 6.14 11.33 2.09
C LEU A 41 5.74 12.64 1.42
N LYS A 42 6.62 13.20 0.61
CA LYS A 42 6.30 14.42 -0.15
C LYS A 42 5.16 14.20 -1.13
N ARG A 43 5.20 13.06 -1.84
CA ARG A 43 4.12 12.74 -2.80
C ARG A 43 2.79 12.51 -2.09
N LEU A 44 2.82 11.86 -0.93
CA LEU A 44 1.60 11.66 -0.13
C LEU A 44 1.02 13.01 0.32
N GLU A 45 1.87 13.96 0.68
CA GLU A 45 1.42 15.31 1.02
C GLU A 45 0.69 15.96 -0.15
N GLU A 46 1.22 15.82 -1.37
CA GLU A 46 0.57 16.35 -2.57
C GLU A 46 -0.79 15.68 -2.83
N ILE A 47 -0.86 14.35 -2.61
CA ILE A 47 -2.10 13.60 -2.78
C ILE A 47 -3.14 14.04 -1.76
N LEU A 48 -2.73 14.28 -0.51
CA LEU A 48 -3.64 14.77 0.54
C LEU A 48 -4.16 16.16 0.25
N ALA A 49 -3.46 16.94 -0.57
CA ALA A 49 -3.95 18.25 -1.01
C ALA A 49 -5.03 18.13 -2.10
N GLN A 50 -5.09 16.99 -2.79
CA GLN A 50 -6.05 16.75 -3.87
C GLN A 50 -7.28 15.95 -3.43
N TYR A 51 -7.10 15.06 -2.45
CA TYR A 51 -8.15 14.15 -2.00
C TYR A 51 -8.27 14.17 -0.49
N GLU A 52 -9.49 14.07 -0.01
CA GLU A 52 -9.74 13.92 1.43
C GLU A 52 -9.53 12.45 1.81
N ILE A 53 -8.40 12.16 2.46
CA ILE A 53 -8.02 10.82 2.90
C ILE A 53 -8.17 10.74 4.41
N ASP A 54 -8.88 9.72 4.90
CA ASP A 54 -9.10 9.56 6.34
C ASP A 54 -8.25 8.46 6.97
N THR A 55 -7.69 7.54 6.18
CA THR A 55 -6.93 6.40 6.70
C THR A 55 -5.90 5.95 5.68
N PHE A 56 -4.71 5.61 6.14
CA PHE A 56 -3.69 4.91 5.34
C PHE A 56 -3.75 3.43 5.66
N ILE A 57 -3.76 2.58 4.62
CA ILE A 57 -3.78 1.13 4.76
C ILE A 57 -2.49 0.58 4.14
N ILE A 58 -1.66 -0.11 4.93
CA ILE A 58 -0.37 -0.62 4.46
C ILE A 58 -0.33 -2.13 4.58
N GLY A 59 0.15 -2.80 3.53
CA GLY A 59 0.37 -4.24 3.57
C GLY A 59 1.62 -4.58 4.38
N MET A 60 1.50 -5.52 5.32
CA MET A 60 2.63 -5.97 6.13
C MET A 60 3.18 -7.27 5.54
N PRO A 61 4.45 -7.29 5.08
CA PRO A 61 5.04 -8.43 4.37
C PRO A 61 5.51 -9.54 5.31
N ILE A 62 4.55 -10.28 5.89
CA ILE A 62 4.82 -11.40 6.77
C ILE A 62 4.92 -12.67 5.93
N ASN A 63 5.90 -13.55 6.24
CA ASN A 63 6.04 -14.83 5.54
C ASN A 63 4.84 -15.74 5.80
N MET A 64 4.61 -16.70 4.90
CA MET A 64 3.47 -17.63 5.02
C MET A 64 3.48 -18.45 6.31
N ASP A 65 4.66 -18.73 6.86
CA ASP A 65 4.80 -19.45 8.13
C ASP A 65 4.63 -18.55 9.37
N GLY A 66 4.35 -17.25 9.15
CA GLY A 66 4.18 -16.28 10.23
C GLY A 66 5.47 -15.63 10.69
N SER A 67 6.63 -16.05 10.16
CA SER A 67 7.90 -15.43 10.54
C SER A 67 8.01 -14.02 9.97
N ARG A 68 8.75 -13.17 10.67
CA ARG A 68 8.99 -11.78 10.28
C ARG A 68 10.40 -11.63 9.73
N THR A 69 10.51 -10.97 8.59
CA THR A 69 11.79 -10.70 7.93
C THR A 69 12.23 -9.25 8.15
N GLU A 70 13.39 -8.91 7.61
CA GLU A 70 13.87 -7.54 7.60
C GLU A 70 12.89 -6.59 6.90
N ARG A 71 12.12 -7.09 5.94
CA ARG A 71 11.12 -6.28 5.23
C ARG A 71 10.03 -5.77 6.18
N VAL A 72 9.67 -6.55 7.20
CA VAL A 72 8.72 -6.10 8.23
C VAL A 72 9.29 -4.89 8.95
N GLN A 73 10.57 -4.97 9.35
CA GLN A 73 11.22 -3.87 10.06
C GLN A 73 11.30 -2.61 9.20
N VAL A 74 11.66 -2.77 7.92
CA VAL A 74 11.74 -1.64 6.97
C VAL A 74 10.36 -0.99 6.81
N THR A 75 9.31 -1.81 6.68
CA THR A 75 7.93 -1.32 6.56
C THR A 75 7.49 -0.61 7.85
N GLN A 76 7.81 -1.15 9.01
CA GLN A 76 7.50 -0.53 10.30
C GLN A 76 8.20 0.82 10.46
N ASN A 77 9.43 0.94 9.99
CA ASN A 77 10.17 2.20 10.00
C ASN A 77 9.48 3.25 9.12
N PHE A 78 9.01 2.84 7.96
CA PHE A 78 8.24 3.72 7.08
C PHE A 78 6.93 4.17 7.75
N ILE A 79 6.22 3.23 8.38
CA ILE A 79 4.97 3.54 9.09
C ILE A 79 5.23 4.58 10.19
N HIS A 80 6.33 4.44 10.91
CA HIS A 80 6.69 5.41 11.94
C HIS A 80 6.87 6.82 11.35
N LYS A 81 7.60 6.91 10.24
CA LYS A 81 7.80 8.20 9.54
C LYS A 81 6.48 8.77 9.06
N LEU A 82 5.60 7.91 8.57
CA LEU A 82 4.27 8.31 8.08
C LEU A 82 3.42 8.89 9.23
N ARG A 83 3.43 8.23 10.38
CA ARG A 83 2.70 8.69 11.56
C ARG A 83 3.24 10.02 12.09
N CYS A 84 4.55 10.21 12.02
CA CYS A 84 5.18 11.45 12.45
C CYS A 84 4.80 12.63 11.55
N LYS A 85 4.76 12.39 10.23
CA LYS A 85 4.43 13.45 9.28
C LYS A 85 2.93 13.77 9.24
N PHE A 86 2.08 12.74 9.36
CA PHE A 86 0.63 12.90 9.28
C PHE A 86 -0.05 12.36 10.54
N PRO A 87 0.15 13.04 11.68
CA PRO A 87 -0.32 12.51 12.97
C PRO A 87 -1.84 12.43 13.11
N LYS A 88 -2.58 13.14 12.26
CA LYS A 88 -4.05 13.14 12.31
C LYS A 88 -4.68 12.02 11.49
N ILE A 89 -3.89 11.33 10.68
CA ILE A 89 -4.41 10.27 9.81
C ILE A 89 -4.00 8.90 10.39
N PRO A 90 -4.96 8.07 10.79
CA PRO A 90 -4.64 6.73 11.29
C PRO A 90 -3.98 5.88 10.22
N VAL A 91 -3.05 5.03 10.65
CA VAL A 91 -2.39 4.05 9.79
C VAL A 91 -2.80 2.67 10.26
N GLU A 92 -3.39 1.88 9.38
CA GLU A 92 -3.78 0.51 9.66
C GLU A 92 -3.01 -0.44 8.76
N THR A 93 -2.75 -1.64 9.24
CA THR A 93 -1.99 -2.64 8.50
C THR A 93 -2.86 -3.84 8.13
N ILE A 94 -2.53 -4.45 7.00
CA ILE A 94 -3.13 -5.70 6.54
C ILE A 94 -2.01 -6.70 6.35
N ASP A 95 -2.15 -7.88 6.96
CA ASP A 95 -1.22 -8.98 6.76
C ASP A 95 -1.34 -9.44 5.30
N GLU A 96 -0.26 -9.34 4.53
CA GLU A 96 -0.26 -9.71 3.10
C GLU A 96 -0.61 -11.18 2.87
N ARG A 97 -0.46 -12.04 3.89
CA ARG A 97 -0.90 -13.44 3.79
C ARG A 97 -2.41 -13.58 3.61
N LEU A 98 -3.17 -12.56 4.02
CA LEU A 98 -4.63 -12.54 3.90
C LEU A 98 -5.10 -12.03 2.54
N THR A 99 -4.16 -11.64 1.67
CA THR A 99 -4.45 -11.12 0.33
C THR A 99 -3.83 -12.01 -0.72
N THR A 100 -4.17 -11.78 -1.98
CA THR A 100 -3.52 -12.47 -3.10
C THR A 100 -2.28 -11.71 -3.60
N VAL A 101 -1.83 -10.70 -2.86
CA VAL A 101 -0.73 -9.82 -3.26
C VAL A 101 0.55 -10.60 -3.59
N ALA A 102 1.00 -11.47 -2.68
CA ALA A 102 2.24 -12.22 -2.87
C ALA A 102 2.19 -13.12 -4.11
N ALA A 103 1.09 -13.89 -4.26
CA ALA A 103 0.90 -14.76 -5.42
C ALA A 103 0.81 -13.95 -6.71
N HIS A 104 0.09 -12.85 -6.68
CA HIS A 104 -0.07 -11.98 -7.83
C HIS A 104 1.26 -11.37 -8.28
N LYS A 105 2.07 -10.90 -7.34
CA LYS A 105 3.40 -10.35 -7.64
C LYS A 105 4.30 -11.42 -8.27
N THR A 106 4.30 -12.63 -7.72
CA THR A 106 5.12 -13.72 -8.25
C THR A 106 4.72 -14.06 -9.69
N MET A 107 3.44 -14.23 -9.95
CA MET A 107 2.93 -14.55 -11.30
C MET A 107 3.27 -13.45 -12.29
N ASN A 108 3.06 -12.21 -11.91
CA ASN A 108 3.34 -11.08 -12.80
C ASN A 108 4.84 -10.89 -13.04
N TYR A 109 5.67 -11.15 -12.01
CA TYR A 109 7.11 -11.09 -12.16
C TYR A 109 7.61 -12.08 -13.22
N LEU A 110 7.05 -13.29 -13.24
CA LEU A 110 7.41 -14.30 -14.22
C LEU A 110 6.99 -13.93 -15.65
N ASN A 111 5.95 -13.14 -15.80
CA ASN A 111 5.38 -12.78 -17.09
C ASN A 111 5.78 -11.39 -17.58
N ILE A 112 6.48 -10.62 -16.76
CA ILE A 112 6.76 -9.21 -17.06
C ILE A 112 8.22 -9.01 -17.43
N HIS A 113 8.43 -8.42 -18.61
CA HIS A 113 9.76 -8.12 -19.10
C HIS A 113 10.04 -6.61 -19.25
N LYS A 114 9.10 -5.74 -18.84
CA LYS A 114 9.21 -4.28 -19.03
C LYS A 114 8.83 -3.52 -17.76
N ASP A 115 9.54 -2.42 -17.50
CA ASP A 115 9.40 -1.62 -16.29
C ASP A 115 7.98 -1.06 -16.06
N LYS A 116 7.29 -0.66 -17.14
CA LYS A 116 5.92 -0.14 -17.05
C LYS A 116 4.95 -1.13 -16.44
N LYS A 117 5.14 -2.43 -16.72
CA LYS A 117 4.29 -3.48 -16.17
C LYS A 117 4.54 -3.68 -14.68
N LYS A 118 5.77 -3.44 -14.21
CA LYS A 118 6.09 -3.52 -12.78
C LYS A 118 5.33 -2.45 -11.99
N GLU A 119 5.20 -1.25 -12.55
CA GLU A 119 4.43 -0.17 -11.93
C GLU A 119 2.95 -0.53 -11.81
N ILE A 120 2.39 -1.15 -12.85
CA ILE A 120 0.99 -1.62 -12.83
C ILE A 120 0.82 -2.69 -11.75
N VAL A 121 1.78 -3.63 -11.63
CA VAL A 121 1.74 -4.67 -10.59
C VAL A 121 1.72 -4.05 -9.19
N ASP A 122 2.53 -3.02 -8.96
CA ASP A 122 2.57 -2.35 -7.66
C ASP A 122 1.24 -1.69 -7.32
N THR A 123 0.58 -1.03 -8.27
CA THR A 123 -0.73 -0.43 -8.03
C THR A 123 -1.81 -1.48 -7.81
N ILE A 124 -1.76 -2.59 -8.53
CA ILE A 124 -2.71 -3.70 -8.34
C ILE A 124 -2.53 -4.31 -6.95
N SER A 125 -1.28 -4.46 -6.50
CA SER A 125 -1.00 -4.95 -5.15
C SER A 125 -1.61 -4.02 -4.09
N ALA A 126 -1.47 -2.72 -4.28
CA ALA A 126 -2.07 -1.73 -3.38
C ALA A 126 -3.60 -1.81 -3.40
N VAL A 127 -4.20 -2.06 -4.57
CA VAL A 127 -5.65 -2.26 -4.70
C VAL A 127 -6.09 -3.47 -3.87
N TYR A 128 -5.37 -4.59 -3.96
CA TYR A 128 -5.71 -5.80 -3.19
C TYR A 128 -5.62 -5.55 -1.68
N ILE A 129 -4.59 -4.84 -1.25
CA ILE A 129 -4.42 -4.48 0.16
C ILE A 129 -5.63 -3.66 0.62
N LEU A 130 -6.00 -2.66 -0.15
CA LEU A 130 -7.10 -1.77 0.16
C LEU A 130 -8.45 -2.50 0.15
N GLU A 131 -8.68 -3.35 -0.85
CA GLU A 131 -9.91 -4.14 -0.95
C GLU A 131 -10.04 -5.11 0.22
N THR A 132 -8.94 -5.73 0.64
CA THR A 132 -8.94 -6.65 1.79
C THR A 132 -9.36 -5.91 3.05
N TYR A 133 -8.86 -4.73 3.27
CA TYR A 133 -9.26 -3.89 4.39
C TYR A 133 -10.74 -3.53 4.32
N MET A 134 -11.21 -3.10 3.15
CA MET A 134 -12.60 -2.69 2.97
C MET A 134 -13.56 -3.85 3.18
N ASN A 135 -13.22 -5.04 2.70
CA ASN A 135 -14.02 -6.25 2.90
C ASN A 135 -14.06 -6.64 4.38
N LYS A 136 -12.95 -6.49 5.08
CA LYS A 136 -12.87 -6.75 6.51
C LYS A 136 -13.80 -5.82 7.29
N GLN A 137 -13.84 -4.56 6.91
CA GLN A 137 -14.72 -3.57 7.54
C GLN A 137 -16.19 -3.92 7.33
N LYS A 138 -16.57 -4.38 6.15
CA LYS A 138 -17.94 -4.81 5.85
C LYS A 138 -18.35 -5.99 6.69
N ASN A 139 -17.44 -6.96 6.89
CA ASN A 139 -17.75 -8.18 7.62
C ASN A 139 -17.84 -7.98 9.13
N GLN A 140 -17.35 -6.85 9.65
CA GLN A 140 -17.41 -6.51 11.07
C GLN A 140 -18.70 -5.79 11.45
N LYS A 141 -19.51 -5.45 10.47
CA LYS A 141 -20.83 -4.85 10.69
C LYS A 141 -21.93 -5.94 10.75
#